data_b4bf455d0954f13ee0b2ed0a096fbd43
#
_entry.id   b4bf455d0954f13ee0b2ed0a096fbd43
#
_cell.length_a   1.000
_cell.length_b   1.000
_cell.length_c   1.000
_cell.angle_alpha   90.00
_cell.angle_beta   90.00
_cell.angle_gamma   90.00
#
_symmetry.space_group_name_H-M   'P 1'
#
loop_
_entity.id
_entity.type
_entity.pdbx_description
1 polymer ?
#
loop_
_entity_poly.entity_id
_entity_poly.type
_entity_poly.pdbx_seq_one_letter_code
_entity_poly.pdbx_strand_id
1 'polypeptide(L)'
;PVVPGSEMRGLVRNVYETLTDSCMGILNDDYPVKRIGAKFKPGLLHIQEDGSLSLVEAISIRIGESAKHPKEMKKFEDGDKIYFSNHEASNGRGMIRKFSKNEGVYNACGYVIKWGLGVRKEHFHVFKASNKVVKKNMEAAAVKNMMDAIVTSYIEQPSIKSNDEDAYKSYLSSFKKFIKGDKEAYFPVNYSVVGNDIVSIAPATFSKEVSSRSLSDYAGVFAPCEEELCPACDLFGKIGDNAKGSRIRFSDMYVEKLDSNKSYYVKDFVTIDNLSSPKISNVDFYLVKPKNADFWTYDYYIERGKIHLYDGSLRGR
;
A
#
# COMPACT_ATOMS: atom_id res chain seq x y z
N PRO A 1 -3.16 -31.16 28.48
CA PRO A 1 -2.69 -30.43 27.27
C PRO A 1 -3.04 -31.25 26.03
N VAL A 2 -3.46 -30.53 24.96
CA VAL A 2 -3.80 -31.14 23.67
C VAL A 2 -3.06 -30.34 22.59
N VAL A 3 -2.46 -31.02 21.63
CA VAL A 3 -1.98 -30.40 20.40
C VAL A 3 -2.94 -30.79 19.30
N PRO A 4 -3.68 -29.83 18.72
CA PRO A 4 -4.64 -30.11 17.65
C PRO A 4 -3.96 -30.73 16.43
N GLY A 5 -4.59 -31.73 15.82
CA GLY A 5 -4.09 -32.35 14.60
C GLY A 5 -3.98 -31.37 13.43
N SER A 6 -4.81 -30.32 13.39
CA SER A 6 -4.73 -29.23 12.42
C SER A 6 -3.41 -28.46 12.51
N GLU A 7 -2.93 -28.17 13.73
CA GLU A 7 -1.65 -27.49 13.95
C GLU A 7 -0.48 -28.36 13.49
N MET A 8 -0.50 -29.64 13.85
CA MET A 8 0.50 -30.60 13.40
C MET A 8 0.53 -30.74 11.89
N ARG A 9 -0.66 -30.80 11.28
CA ARG A 9 -0.76 -30.83 9.80
C ARG A 9 -0.14 -29.60 9.18
N GLY A 10 -0.44 -28.41 9.69
CA GLY A 10 0.11 -27.15 9.20
C GLY A 10 1.64 -27.10 9.32
N LEU A 11 2.18 -27.49 10.49
CA LEU A 11 3.62 -27.54 10.73
C LEU A 11 4.32 -28.51 9.76
N VAL A 12 3.82 -29.75 9.67
CA VAL A 12 4.43 -30.79 8.81
C VAL A 12 4.34 -30.39 7.35
N ARG A 13 3.22 -29.80 6.92
CA ARG A 13 3.04 -29.30 5.55
C ARG A 13 4.07 -28.21 5.23
N ASN A 14 4.28 -27.25 6.10
CA ASN A 14 5.23 -26.15 5.89
C ASN A 14 6.67 -26.66 5.71
N VAL A 15 7.09 -27.61 6.56
CA VAL A 15 8.40 -28.25 6.46
C VAL A 15 8.51 -29.06 5.15
N TYR A 16 7.48 -29.81 4.82
CA TYR A 16 7.44 -30.63 3.60
C TYR A 16 7.48 -29.77 2.33
N GLU A 17 6.71 -28.68 2.29
CA GLU A 17 6.74 -27.72 1.18
C GLU A 17 8.15 -27.18 0.95
N THR A 18 8.88 -26.86 2.02
CA THR A 18 10.25 -26.38 1.93
C THR A 18 11.24 -27.44 1.47
N LEU A 19 11.11 -28.68 1.97
CA LEU A 19 12.01 -29.78 1.62
C LEU A 19 11.82 -30.31 0.18
N THR A 20 10.63 -30.12 -0.39
CA THR A 20 10.29 -30.63 -1.72
C THR A 20 10.19 -29.54 -2.78
N ASP A 21 10.62 -28.32 -2.46
CA ASP A 21 10.47 -27.15 -3.33
C ASP A 21 9.04 -27.01 -3.89
N SER A 22 8.06 -27.31 -3.06
CA SER A 22 6.65 -27.25 -3.41
C SER A 22 6.14 -25.81 -3.41
N CYS A 23 4.97 -25.60 -4.01
CA CYS A 23 4.33 -24.28 -4.06
C CYS A 23 3.92 -23.77 -2.68
N MET A 24 3.71 -22.47 -2.56
CA MET A 24 3.03 -21.85 -1.44
C MET A 24 1.53 -22.11 -1.58
N GLY A 25 1.02 -23.18 -0.99
CA GLY A 25 -0.32 -23.71 -1.22
C GLY A 25 -1.47 -22.71 -0.97
N ILE A 26 -1.23 -21.66 -0.17
CA ILE A 26 -2.15 -20.54 0.05
C ILE A 26 -1.33 -19.25 -0.07
N LEU A 27 -1.54 -18.54 -1.15
CA LEU A 27 -0.96 -17.23 -1.37
C LEU A 27 -2.07 -16.25 -1.68
N ASN A 28 -2.16 -15.18 -0.91
CA ASN A 28 -3.05 -14.08 -1.22
C ASN A 28 -2.35 -13.19 -2.25
N ASP A 29 -2.92 -13.06 -3.45
CA ASP A 29 -2.31 -12.29 -4.55
C ASP A 29 -2.53 -10.79 -4.39
N ASP A 30 -2.12 -10.27 -3.24
CA ASP A 30 -2.17 -8.85 -2.95
C ASP A 30 -0.84 -8.16 -3.26
N TYR A 31 -0.92 -6.87 -3.53
CA TYR A 31 0.25 -6.02 -3.60
C TYR A 31 0.75 -5.69 -2.19
N PRO A 32 2.03 -5.94 -1.85
CA PRO A 32 2.56 -5.59 -0.54
C PRO A 32 2.49 -4.08 -0.29
N VAL A 33 1.90 -3.69 0.83
CA VAL A 33 1.75 -2.29 1.23
C VAL A 33 2.53 -2.04 2.50
N LYS A 34 3.41 -1.05 2.52
CA LYS A 34 4.26 -0.71 3.66
C LYS A 34 4.20 0.79 3.98
N ARG A 35 4.43 1.15 5.24
CA ARG A 35 4.72 2.55 5.59
C ARG A 35 6.06 2.94 4.98
N ILE A 36 6.15 4.19 4.52
CA ILE A 36 7.22 4.70 3.71
C ILE A 36 8.56 4.66 4.40
N GLY A 37 9.58 4.17 3.67
CA GLY A 37 10.99 4.35 3.99
C GLY A 37 11.61 5.56 3.30
N ALA A 38 11.08 5.99 2.16
CA ALA A 38 11.53 7.17 1.43
C ALA A 38 10.59 8.36 1.66
N LYS A 39 11.13 9.58 1.53
CA LYS A 39 10.34 10.81 1.69
C LYS A 39 9.45 11.04 0.48
N PHE A 40 8.14 11.11 0.68
CA PHE A 40 7.19 11.53 -0.35
C PHE A 40 7.34 13.00 -0.71
N LYS A 41 7.20 13.26 -1.99
CA LYS A 41 7.14 14.60 -2.57
C LYS A 41 5.76 14.81 -3.22
N PRO A 42 5.22 16.02 -3.18
CA PRO A 42 3.99 16.35 -3.89
C PRO A 42 4.24 16.34 -5.40
N GLY A 43 3.32 15.76 -6.14
CA GLY A 43 3.33 15.67 -7.59
C GLY A 43 1.94 15.80 -8.21
N LEU A 44 1.91 16.00 -9.49
CA LEU A 44 0.70 16.00 -10.31
C LEU A 44 0.87 14.98 -11.43
N LEU A 45 -0.02 14.00 -11.49
CA LEU A 45 -0.19 13.20 -12.69
C LEU A 45 -0.82 14.10 -13.76
N HIS A 46 -0.29 14.06 -14.97
CA HIS A 46 -0.71 14.89 -16.09
C HIS A 46 -1.02 13.99 -17.28
N ILE A 47 -2.28 13.92 -17.67
CA ILE A 47 -2.70 13.39 -18.98
C ILE A 47 -2.55 14.51 -19.99
N GLN A 48 -1.74 14.29 -21.02
CA GLN A 48 -1.50 15.25 -22.08
C GLN A 48 -2.57 15.10 -23.17
N GLU A 49 -2.63 16.04 -24.12
CA GLU A 49 -3.58 16.02 -25.23
C GLU A 49 -3.46 14.77 -26.12
N ASP A 50 -2.26 14.18 -26.20
CA ASP A 50 -2.01 12.93 -26.93
C ASP A 50 -2.40 11.65 -26.11
N GLY A 51 -2.97 11.82 -24.92
CA GLY A 51 -3.34 10.73 -24.02
C GLY A 51 -2.17 10.15 -23.21
N SER A 52 -0.94 10.63 -23.39
CA SER A 52 0.20 10.18 -22.62
C SER A 52 0.15 10.64 -21.16
N LEU A 53 0.51 9.76 -20.23
CA LEU A 53 0.58 10.05 -18.79
C LEU A 53 1.99 10.43 -18.36
N SER A 54 2.13 11.54 -17.67
CA SER A 54 3.39 11.98 -17.09
C SER A 54 3.22 12.37 -15.62
N LEU A 55 4.33 12.45 -14.89
CA LEU A 55 4.38 12.98 -13.52
C LEU A 55 5.17 14.27 -13.51
N VAL A 56 4.57 15.32 -12.97
CA VAL A 56 5.14 16.65 -12.81
C VAL A 56 5.35 16.93 -11.32
N GLU A 57 6.49 17.53 -10.97
CA GLU A 57 6.73 17.98 -9.60
C GLU A 57 5.74 19.09 -9.22
N ALA A 58 5.27 19.09 -7.97
CA ALA A 58 4.33 20.09 -7.49
C ALA A 58 4.75 20.71 -6.16
N ILE A 59 4.16 21.84 -5.84
CA ILE A 59 4.26 22.50 -4.56
C ILE A 59 2.90 22.39 -3.86
N SER A 60 2.89 21.85 -2.66
CA SER A 60 1.67 21.76 -1.84
C SER A 60 1.49 23.06 -1.04
N ILE A 61 0.36 23.72 -1.26
CA ILE A 61 0.00 25.00 -0.62
C ILE A 61 -1.27 24.78 0.21
N ARG A 62 -1.24 25.14 1.48
CA ARG A 62 -2.40 25.02 2.36
C ARG A 62 -3.40 26.15 2.12
N ILE A 63 -4.71 25.82 2.15
CA ILE A 63 -5.77 26.82 2.20
C ILE A 63 -5.95 27.27 3.65
N GLY A 64 -5.95 28.58 3.87
CA GLY A 64 -6.05 29.17 5.20
C GLY A 64 -7.38 28.92 5.88
N GLU A 65 -7.38 28.76 7.19
CA GLU A 65 -8.58 28.62 8.00
C GLU A 65 -9.30 29.97 8.12
N SER A 66 -10.17 30.29 7.16
CA SER A 66 -11.24 31.26 7.41
C SER A 66 -12.55 30.49 7.58
N ALA A 67 -13.43 30.96 8.45
CA ALA A 67 -14.69 30.28 8.80
C ALA A 67 -15.61 30.00 7.61
N LYS A 68 -15.36 30.61 6.44
CA LYS A 68 -16.10 30.41 5.17
C LYS A 68 -15.49 29.36 4.25
N HIS A 69 -14.16 29.18 4.27
CA HIS A 69 -13.46 28.30 3.32
C HIS A 69 -13.82 26.81 3.44
N PRO A 70 -13.97 26.19 4.63
CA PRO A 70 -14.32 24.78 4.73
C PRO A 70 -15.67 24.46 4.06
N LYS A 71 -16.66 25.35 4.17
CA LYS A 71 -17.99 25.14 3.54
C LYS A 71 -17.95 25.26 2.02
N GLU A 72 -17.14 26.16 1.50
CA GLU A 72 -16.94 26.33 0.05
C GLU A 72 -16.13 25.17 -0.53
N MET A 73 -15.09 24.72 0.18
CA MET A 73 -14.24 23.63 -0.25
C MET A 73 -14.94 22.27 -0.30
N LYS A 74 -16.00 22.06 0.48
CA LYS A 74 -16.82 20.85 0.41
C LYS A 74 -17.45 20.61 -0.97
N LYS A 75 -17.61 21.65 -1.77
CA LYS A 75 -18.16 21.60 -3.13
C LYS A 75 -17.14 21.16 -4.19
N PHE A 76 -15.87 21.06 -3.83
CA PHE A 76 -14.82 20.61 -4.74
C PHE A 76 -14.57 19.11 -4.61
N GLU A 77 -14.21 18.48 -5.70
CA GLU A 77 -13.67 17.12 -5.72
C GLU A 77 -12.13 17.15 -5.75
N ASP A 78 -11.51 16.01 -5.40
CA ASP A 78 -10.06 15.87 -5.54
C ASP A 78 -9.69 15.95 -7.02
N GLY A 79 -8.71 16.80 -7.35
CA GLY A 79 -8.31 17.09 -8.72
C GLY A 79 -9.00 18.29 -9.35
N ASP A 80 -10.01 18.91 -8.72
CA ASP A 80 -10.63 20.13 -9.25
C ASP A 80 -9.61 21.26 -9.37
N LYS A 81 -9.59 21.92 -10.53
CA LYS A 81 -8.76 23.11 -10.81
C LYS A 81 -9.35 24.35 -10.13
N ILE A 82 -8.51 25.09 -9.43
CA ILE A 82 -8.85 26.39 -8.87
C ILE A 82 -7.80 27.44 -9.19
N TYR A 83 -8.23 28.69 -9.21
CA TYR A 83 -7.39 29.87 -9.36
C TYR A 83 -7.31 30.59 -8.02
N PHE A 84 -6.14 31.08 -7.62
CA PHE A 84 -5.95 31.66 -6.30
C PHE A 84 -4.92 32.78 -6.27
N SER A 85 -5.01 33.61 -5.22
CA SER A 85 -3.99 34.60 -4.88
C SER A 85 -2.96 33.97 -3.95
N ASN A 86 -1.67 34.02 -4.33
CA ASN A 86 -0.58 33.62 -3.43
C ASN A 86 -0.34 34.73 -2.40
N HIS A 87 -0.37 34.35 -1.13
CA HIS A 87 0.18 35.16 -0.07
C HIS A 87 1.34 34.39 0.58
N GLU A 88 2.52 34.95 0.55
CA GLU A 88 3.63 34.44 1.34
C GLU A 88 3.38 34.74 2.82
N ALA A 89 3.33 33.71 3.64
CA ALA A 89 3.33 33.90 5.08
C ALA A 89 4.75 34.30 5.53
N SER A 90 4.84 35.06 6.62
CA SER A 90 6.10 35.56 7.21
C SER A 90 7.14 34.46 7.54
N ASN A 91 6.72 33.19 7.52
CA ASN A 91 7.56 32.00 7.75
C ASN A 91 7.93 31.25 6.46
N GLY A 92 7.75 31.84 5.28
CA GLY A 92 8.07 31.24 3.98
C GLY A 92 7.10 30.14 3.51
N ARG A 93 6.06 29.81 4.30
CA ARG A 93 5.03 28.86 3.89
C ARG A 93 3.85 29.62 3.28
N GLY A 94 3.67 29.45 1.96
CA GLY A 94 2.53 30.03 1.24
C GLY A 94 1.19 29.54 1.79
N MET A 95 0.22 30.44 1.91
CA MET A 95 -1.14 30.14 2.31
C MET A 95 -2.12 30.81 1.35
N ILE A 96 -3.12 30.04 0.86
CA ILE A 96 -4.18 30.57 0.01
C ILE A 96 -5.28 31.16 0.88
N ARG A 97 -5.61 32.43 0.67
CA ARG A 97 -6.70 33.12 1.37
C ARG A 97 -7.92 33.39 0.49
N LYS A 98 -7.71 33.53 -0.81
CA LYS A 98 -8.79 33.79 -1.79
C LYS A 98 -8.60 32.88 -2.99
N PHE A 99 -9.68 32.29 -3.45
CA PHE A 99 -9.69 31.40 -4.61
C PHE A 99 -11.01 31.50 -5.38
N SER A 100 -11.01 31.01 -6.62
CA SER A 100 -12.18 30.97 -7.52
C SER A 100 -12.09 29.73 -8.42
N LYS A 101 -13.25 29.21 -8.88
CA LYS A 101 -13.30 28.23 -9.99
C LYS A 101 -13.12 28.91 -11.35
N ASN A 102 -13.42 30.21 -11.45
CA ASN A 102 -13.41 30.94 -12.71
C ASN A 102 -12.00 31.36 -13.10
N GLU A 103 -11.62 31.07 -14.31
CA GLU A 103 -10.38 31.50 -14.93
C GLU A 103 -10.30 33.03 -15.02
N GLY A 104 -9.09 33.59 -14.90
CA GLY A 104 -8.86 35.02 -15.01
C GLY A 104 -9.09 35.83 -13.73
N VAL A 105 -9.69 35.25 -12.68
CA VAL A 105 -9.87 35.97 -11.41
C VAL A 105 -8.55 36.12 -10.64
N TYR A 106 -7.68 35.12 -10.75
CA TYR A 106 -6.34 35.11 -10.13
C TYR A 106 -5.31 34.54 -11.11
N ASN A 107 -4.04 34.95 -10.93
CA ASN A 107 -2.95 34.60 -11.85
C ASN A 107 -2.30 33.22 -11.54
N ALA A 108 -2.54 32.64 -10.37
CA ALA A 108 -2.03 31.32 -10.03
C ALA A 108 -3.15 30.29 -10.07
N CYS A 109 -2.85 29.09 -10.55
CA CYS A 109 -3.78 27.98 -10.53
C CYS A 109 -3.13 26.71 -9.92
N GLY A 110 -3.97 25.78 -9.52
CA GLY A 110 -3.57 24.48 -8.99
C GLY A 110 -4.77 23.56 -8.78
N TYR A 111 -4.51 22.38 -8.24
CA TYR A 111 -5.47 21.29 -8.14
C TYR A 111 -5.74 20.94 -6.69
N VAL A 112 -7.02 20.87 -6.34
CA VAL A 112 -7.47 20.67 -4.97
C VAL A 112 -7.23 19.23 -4.53
N ILE A 113 -6.77 19.07 -3.30
CA ILE A 113 -6.80 17.81 -2.56
C ILE A 113 -7.45 18.04 -1.19
N LYS A 114 -8.45 17.22 -0.89
CA LYS A 114 -9.08 17.21 0.42
C LYS A 114 -8.19 16.46 1.40
N TRP A 115 -7.43 17.22 2.20
CA TRP A 115 -6.58 16.67 3.23
C TRP A 115 -7.41 16.38 4.48
N GLY A 116 -7.33 15.17 5.02
CA GLY A 116 -8.01 14.86 6.27
C GLY A 116 -8.82 13.59 6.27
N LEU A 117 -8.58 12.72 5.28
CA LEU A 117 -9.10 11.36 5.30
C LEU A 117 -8.62 10.68 6.60
N GLY A 118 -9.54 10.45 7.54
CA GLY A 118 -9.23 9.84 8.84
C GLY A 118 -8.68 10.79 9.92
N VAL A 119 -8.63 12.10 9.71
CA VAL A 119 -8.17 13.07 10.70
C VAL A 119 -9.30 14.02 11.10
N ARG A 120 -9.42 14.33 12.39
CA ARG A 120 -10.49 15.17 12.99
C ARG A 120 -10.60 16.60 12.44
N LYS A 121 -9.64 17.07 11.63
CA LYS A 121 -9.64 18.41 11.05
C LYS A 121 -9.52 18.30 9.53
N GLU A 122 -10.53 18.79 8.82
CA GLU A 122 -10.50 18.93 7.36
C GLU A 122 -9.45 19.99 7.00
N HIS A 123 -8.37 19.56 6.36
CA HIS A 123 -7.36 20.43 5.78
C HIS A 123 -7.40 20.30 4.26
N PHE A 124 -7.55 21.42 3.58
CA PHE A 124 -7.52 21.45 2.13
C PHE A 124 -6.16 21.97 1.66
N HIS A 125 -5.60 21.32 0.68
CA HIS A 125 -4.39 21.73 0.01
C HIS A 125 -4.62 21.90 -1.48
N VAL A 126 -3.78 22.71 -2.10
CA VAL A 126 -3.73 22.90 -3.54
C VAL A 126 -2.33 22.51 -4.01
N PHE A 127 -2.27 21.64 -4.99
CA PHE A 127 -1.02 21.28 -5.64
C PHE A 127 -0.85 22.15 -6.88
N LYS A 128 0.17 23.00 -6.84
CA LYS A 128 0.58 23.85 -7.97
C LYS A 128 1.70 23.16 -8.73
N ALA A 129 1.54 22.98 -10.04
CA ALA A 129 2.58 22.40 -10.89
C ALA A 129 3.85 23.27 -10.87
N SER A 130 5.00 22.62 -10.79
CA SER A 130 6.28 23.22 -11.15
C SER A 130 6.60 22.95 -12.62
N ASN A 131 7.64 23.61 -13.16
CA ASN A 131 8.06 23.39 -14.54
C ASN A 131 8.89 22.09 -14.72
N LYS A 132 9.01 21.25 -13.69
CA LYS A 132 9.86 20.08 -13.72
C LYS A 132 9.05 18.80 -13.93
N VAL A 133 9.25 18.16 -15.07
CA VAL A 133 8.72 16.82 -15.33
C VAL A 133 9.61 15.79 -14.65
N VAL A 134 9.03 14.94 -13.81
CA VAL A 134 9.72 13.88 -13.07
C VAL A 134 9.84 12.61 -13.93
N LYS A 135 8.74 12.20 -14.58
CA LYS A 135 8.69 11.02 -15.45
C LYS A 135 7.72 11.26 -16.59
N LYS A 136 8.11 10.84 -17.79
CA LYS A 136 7.24 10.84 -18.99
C LYS A 136 6.80 9.42 -19.32
N ASN A 137 5.74 9.31 -20.11
CA ASN A 137 5.25 8.05 -20.68
C ASN A 137 5.04 6.95 -19.63
N MET A 138 4.28 7.26 -18.59
CA MET A 138 3.94 6.31 -17.54
C MET A 138 2.80 5.40 -17.99
N GLU A 139 2.85 4.15 -17.57
CA GLU A 139 1.79 3.21 -17.85
C GLU A 139 0.59 3.48 -16.91
N ALA A 140 -0.54 3.88 -17.48
CA ALA A 140 -1.74 4.23 -16.71
C ALA A 140 -2.29 3.05 -15.90
N ALA A 141 -2.18 1.82 -16.41
CA ALA A 141 -2.61 0.61 -15.71
C ALA A 141 -1.77 0.37 -14.44
N ALA A 142 -0.45 0.52 -14.51
CA ALA A 142 0.43 0.36 -13.35
C ALA A 142 0.13 1.40 -12.27
N VAL A 143 -0.04 2.67 -12.65
CA VAL A 143 -0.41 3.75 -11.72
C VAL A 143 -1.77 3.48 -11.07
N LYS A 144 -2.75 3.00 -11.86
CA LYS A 144 -4.08 2.63 -11.36
C LYS A 144 -3.99 1.51 -10.33
N ASN A 145 -3.24 0.46 -10.62
CA ASN A 145 -3.09 -0.70 -9.71
C ASN A 145 -2.44 -0.28 -8.38
N MET A 146 -1.40 0.55 -8.41
CA MET A 146 -0.79 1.12 -7.19
C MET A 146 -1.80 1.90 -6.36
N MET A 147 -2.60 2.76 -7.00
CA MET A 147 -3.61 3.58 -6.31
C MET A 147 -4.74 2.73 -5.73
N ASP A 148 -5.26 1.78 -6.49
CA ASP A 148 -6.31 0.85 -6.03
C ASP A 148 -5.80 0.05 -4.82
N ALA A 149 -4.61 -0.53 -4.88
CA ALA A 149 -4.04 -1.31 -3.79
C ALA A 149 -3.84 -0.50 -2.50
N ILE A 150 -3.32 0.73 -2.60
CA ILE A 150 -3.15 1.61 -1.42
C ILE A 150 -4.51 1.93 -0.80
N VAL A 151 -5.47 2.39 -1.59
CA VAL A 151 -6.78 2.79 -1.07
C VAL A 151 -7.50 1.60 -0.45
N THR A 152 -7.51 0.45 -1.12
CA THR A 152 -8.08 -0.79 -0.59
C THR A 152 -7.45 -1.17 0.75
N SER A 153 -6.13 -1.10 0.87
CA SER A 153 -5.43 -1.38 2.14
C SER A 153 -5.84 -0.49 3.31
N TYR A 154 -6.40 0.69 3.04
CA TYR A 154 -6.95 1.58 4.07
C TYR A 154 -8.41 1.24 4.38
N ILE A 155 -9.21 0.94 3.36
CA ILE A 155 -10.63 0.57 3.51
C ILE A 155 -10.76 -0.73 4.31
N GLU A 156 -9.90 -1.71 4.10
CA GLU A 156 -9.94 -3.02 4.77
C GLU A 156 -9.41 -3.01 6.21
N GLN A 157 -8.99 -1.86 6.74
CA GLN A 157 -8.55 -1.80 8.13
C GLN A 157 -9.74 -1.98 9.09
N PRO A 158 -9.66 -2.89 10.08
CA PRO A 158 -10.77 -3.14 11.01
C PRO A 158 -11.19 -1.91 11.84
N SER A 159 -10.31 -0.90 11.92
CA SER A 159 -10.54 0.33 12.69
C SER A 159 -11.08 1.49 11.85
N ILE A 160 -11.38 1.26 10.57
CA ILE A 160 -11.90 2.33 9.71
C ILE A 160 -13.29 2.76 10.15
N LYS A 161 -13.54 4.06 10.15
CA LYS A 161 -14.87 4.62 10.37
C LYS A 161 -15.58 4.80 9.03
N SER A 162 -16.89 4.68 9.01
CA SER A 162 -17.71 4.80 7.78
C SER A 162 -17.44 6.10 7.01
N ASN A 163 -17.34 7.24 7.71
CA ASN A 163 -17.05 8.52 7.06
C ASN A 163 -15.67 8.57 6.38
N ASP A 164 -14.68 7.86 6.93
CA ASP A 164 -13.35 7.76 6.35
C ASP A 164 -13.37 6.85 5.12
N GLU A 165 -14.11 5.75 5.18
CA GLU A 165 -14.33 4.85 4.05
C GLU A 165 -14.96 5.56 2.86
N ASP A 166 -16.00 6.37 3.09
CA ASP A 166 -16.66 7.16 2.06
C ASP A 166 -15.69 8.16 1.40
N ALA A 167 -14.84 8.79 2.20
CA ALA A 167 -13.82 9.70 1.70
C ALA A 167 -12.78 8.99 0.84
N TYR A 168 -12.34 7.80 1.21
CA TYR A 168 -11.43 6.98 0.41
C TYR A 168 -12.06 6.56 -0.92
N LYS A 169 -13.31 6.12 -0.89
CA LYS A 169 -14.08 5.77 -2.10
C LYS A 169 -14.27 6.98 -3.02
N SER A 170 -14.54 8.16 -2.45
CA SER A 170 -14.67 9.41 -3.21
C SER A 170 -13.37 9.79 -3.91
N TYR A 171 -12.23 9.73 -3.21
CA TYR A 171 -10.92 9.98 -3.81
C TYR A 171 -10.64 9.03 -4.98
N LEU A 172 -10.85 7.73 -4.76
CA LEU A 172 -10.64 6.71 -5.79
C LEU A 172 -11.57 6.90 -6.99
N SER A 173 -12.82 7.33 -6.75
CA SER A 173 -13.76 7.67 -7.82
C SER A 173 -13.25 8.84 -8.66
N SER A 174 -12.79 9.91 -8.04
CA SER A 174 -12.21 11.08 -8.73
C SER A 174 -10.96 10.70 -9.54
N PHE A 175 -10.10 9.85 -8.97
CA PHE A 175 -8.93 9.33 -9.68
C PHE A 175 -9.30 8.46 -10.88
N LYS A 176 -10.29 7.57 -10.74
CA LYS A 176 -10.78 6.74 -11.85
C LYS A 176 -11.41 7.55 -12.98
N LYS A 177 -12.09 8.65 -12.65
CA LYS A 177 -12.59 9.61 -13.66
C LYS A 177 -11.43 10.28 -14.39
N PHE A 178 -10.41 10.73 -13.65
CA PHE A 178 -9.20 11.32 -14.22
C PHE A 178 -8.50 10.37 -15.21
N ILE A 179 -8.21 9.14 -14.81
CA ILE A 179 -7.50 8.17 -15.67
C ILE A 179 -8.27 7.78 -16.94
N LYS A 180 -9.61 7.88 -16.92
CA LYS A 180 -10.47 7.58 -18.07
C LYS A 180 -10.75 8.81 -18.95
N GLY A 181 -10.29 9.98 -18.53
CA GLY A 181 -10.56 11.24 -19.26
C GLY A 181 -9.78 11.31 -20.57
N ASP A 182 -10.45 11.88 -21.60
CA ASP A 182 -9.90 12.06 -22.95
C ASP A 182 -9.33 13.47 -23.17
N LYS A 183 -9.29 14.28 -22.12
CA LYS A 183 -8.82 15.68 -22.18
C LYS A 183 -7.62 15.88 -21.29
N GLU A 184 -6.81 16.87 -21.64
CA GLU A 184 -5.72 17.33 -20.78
C GLU A 184 -6.23 17.59 -19.36
N ALA A 185 -5.64 16.93 -18.41
CA ALA A 185 -6.03 17.00 -17.01
C ALA A 185 -4.85 16.74 -16.06
N TYR A 186 -4.98 17.24 -14.84
CA TYR A 186 -4.00 17.03 -13.76
C TYR A 186 -4.67 16.43 -12.54
N PHE A 187 -3.97 15.55 -11.84
CA PHE A 187 -4.46 14.93 -10.61
C PHE A 187 -3.38 14.91 -9.52
N PRO A 188 -3.68 15.40 -8.30
CA PRO A 188 -2.69 15.49 -7.23
C PRO A 188 -2.38 14.12 -6.62
N VAL A 189 -1.09 13.82 -6.51
CA VAL A 189 -0.53 12.60 -5.92
C VAL A 189 0.69 12.92 -5.08
N ASN A 190 1.08 11.99 -4.23
CA ASN A 190 2.43 11.96 -3.68
C ASN A 190 3.26 10.91 -4.42
N TYR A 191 4.55 11.14 -4.55
CA TYR A 191 5.47 10.20 -5.17
C TYR A 191 6.78 10.11 -4.40
N SER A 192 7.45 8.98 -4.51
CA SER A 192 8.83 8.80 -4.07
C SER A 192 9.70 8.34 -5.23
N VAL A 193 10.93 8.82 -5.25
CA VAL A 193 11.93 8.47 -6.29
C VAL A 193 13.19 7.93 -5.64
N VAL A 194 13.82 7.02 -6.37
CA VAL A 194 15.12 6.45 -6.07
C VAL A 194 16.00 6.67 -7.28
N GLY A 195 17.01 7.53 -7.14
CA GLY A 195 17.75 7.97 -8.32
C GLY A 195 16.82 8.65 -9.32
N ASN A 196 16.65 8.05 -10.49
CA ASN A 196 15.74 8.51 -11.54
C ASN A 196 14.43 7.69 -11.63
N ASP A 197 14.28 6.66 -10.79
CA ASP A 197 13.13 5.78 -10.86
C ASP A 197 12.06 6.15 -9.83
N ILE A 198 10.80 6.11 -10.27
CA ILE A 198 9.65 6.25 -9.39
C ILE A 198 9.41 4.90 -8.75
N VAL A 199 9.59 4.83 -7.43
CA VAL A 199 9.37 3.60 -6.66
C VAL A 199 7.98 3.52 -6.07
N SER A 200 7.29 4.65 -5.91
CA SER A 200 5.91 4.65 -5.45
C SER A 200 5.16 5.90 -5.89
N ILE A 201 3.89 5.72 -6.24
CA ILE A 201 2.88 6.77 -6.37
C ILE A 201 1.75 6.45 -5.42
N ALA A 202 1.36 7.42 -4.62
CA ALA A 202 0.35 7.25 -3.59
C ALA A 202 -0.65 8.41 -3.60
N PRO A 203 -1.86 8.22 -3.09
CA PRO A 203 -2.76 9.33 -2.82
C PRO A 203 -2.08 10.41 -2.01
N ALA A 204 -2.34 11.67 -2.35
CA ALA A 204 -1.63 12.81 -1.77
C ALA A 204 -1.78 12.98 -0.25
N THR A 205 -2.65 12.21 0.37
CA THR A 205 -2.93 12.24 1.82
C THR A 205 -2.39 11.03 2.57
N PHE A 206 -1.77 10.06 1.89
CA PHE A 206 -1.36 8.80 2.49
C PHE A 206 0.15 8.70 2.68
N SER A 207 0.53 7.91 3.68
CA SER A 207 1.92 7.67 4.06
C SER A 207 2.37 6.22 3.79
N LYS A 208 1.64 5.50 2.92
CA LYS A 208 1.99 4.14 2.52
C LYS A 208 2.50 4.12 1.08
N GLU A 209 3.40 3.22 0.81
CA GLU A 209 3.85 2.84 -0.52
C GLU A 209 3.35 1.42 -0.83
N VAL A 210 3.14 1.15 -2.09
CA VAL A 210 2.76 -0.17 -2.60
C VAL A 210 3.91 -0.70 -3.43
N SER A 211 4.19 -1.98 -3.33
CA SER A 211 5.18 -2.64 -4.17
C SER A 211 4.78 -2.59 -5.65
N SER A 212 5.78 -2.59 -6.52
CA SER A 212 5.61 -2.60 -7.98
C SER A 212 5.03 -3.92 -8.50
N ARG A 213 5.13 -5.00 -7.74
CA ARG A 213 4.71 -6.36 -8.10
C ARG A 213 3.76 -6.95 -7.05
N SER A 214 2.93 -7.89 -7.46
CA SER A 214 2.09 -8.70 -6.57
C SER A 214 2.90 -9.77 -5.83
N LEU A 215 2.29 -10.41 -4.84
CA LEU A 215 2.93 -11.53 -4.15
C LEU A 215 3.13 -12.74 -5.05
N SER A 216 2.23 -12.99 -5.99
CA SER A 216 2.39 -14.05 -7.00
C SER A 216 3.64 -13.81 -7.85
N ASP A 217 3.87 -12.55 -8.26
CA ASP A 217 5.07 -12.19 -9.03
C ASP A 217 6.37 -12.47 -8.26
N TYR A 218 6.38 -12.18 -6.94
CA TYR A 218 7.53 -12.50 -6.08
C TYR A 218 7.68 -13.98 -5.80
N ALA A 219 6.56 -14.71 -5.68
CA ALA A 219 6.58 -16.15 -5.47
C ALA A 219 7.10 -16.91 -6.71
N GLY A 220 6.85 -16.40 -7.92
CA GLY A 220 7.32 -16.99 -9.16
C GLY A 220 6.93 -18.46 -9.27
N VAL A 221 7.93 -19.33 -9.38
CA VAL A 221 7.73 -20.79 -9.50
C VAL A 221 7.10 -21.44 -8.26
N PHE A 222 7.10 -20.74 -7.13
CA PHE A 222 6.46 -21.18 -5.89
C PHE A 222 5.04 -20.65 -5.71
N ALA A 223 4.48 -19.98 -6.72
CA ALA A 223 3.06 -19.62 -6.71
C ALA A 223 2.17 -20.87 -6.64
N PRO A 224 0.93 -20.78 -6.14
CA PRO A 224 0.04 -21.92 -6.03
C PRO A 224 -0.11 -22.67 -7.35
N CYS A 225 -0.09 -24.01 -7.30
CA CYS A 225 -0.25 -24.85 -8.47
C CYS A 225 -1.57 -24.59 -9.19
N GLU A 226 -1.56 -24.44 -10.50
CA GLU A 226 -2.76 -24.32 -11.32
C GLU A 226 -3.23 -25.69 -11.83
N GLU A 227 -2.49 -26.33 -12.72
CA GLU A 227 -2.85 -27.61 -13.36
C GLU A 227 -2.09 -28.79 -12.76
N GLU A 228 -0.76 -28.73 -12.73
CA GLU A 228 0.08 -29.79 -12.20
C GLU A 228 0.28 -29.63 -10.68
N LEU A 229 0.12 -30.73 -9.96
CA LEU A 229 0.27 -30.71 -8.50
C LEU A 229 1.71 -30.97 -8.10
N CYS A 230 2.27 -30.06 -7.30
CA CYS A 230 3.52 -30.30 -6.61
C CYS A 230 3.36 -31.39 -5.54
N PRO A 231 4.47 -31.95 -5.03
CA PRO A 231 4.42 -33.01 -4.00
C PRO A 231 3.57 -32.67 -2.78
N ALA A 232 3.63 -31.43 -2.27
CA ALA A 232 2.84 -31.02 -1.13
C ALA A 232 1.34 -30.94 -1.44
N CYS A 233 0.94 -30.41 -2.58
CA CYS A 233 -0.46 -30.36 -2.98
C CYS A 233 -1.02 -31.75 -3.27
N ASP A 234 -0.21 -32.65 -3.78
CA ASP A 234 -0.61 -34.05 -3.99
C ASP A 234 -0.84 -34.78 -2.66
N LEU A 235 0.00 -34.54 -1.64
CA LEU A 235 -0.07 -35.23 -0.35
C LEU A 235 -1.09 -34.60 0.61
N PHE A 236 -1.02 -33.28 0.80
CA PHE A 236 -1.85 -32.55 1.77
C PHE A 236 -3.17 -32.02 1.19
N GLY A 237 -3.33 -32.10 -0.10
CA GLY A 237 -4.49 -31.56 -0.80
C GLY A 237 -4.37 -30.09 -1.15
N LYS A 238 -5.27 -29.62 -2.01
CA LYS A 238 -5.37 -28.27 -2.55
C LYS A 238 -6.82 -27.85 -2.54
N ILE A 239 -7.06 -26.55 -2.29
CA ILE A 239 -8.37 -25.88 -2.43
C ILE A 239 -8.42 -25.08 -3.74
N GLY A 240 -9.60 -24.68 -4.17
CA GLY A 240 -9.83 -23.90 -5.40
C GLY A 240 -10.41 -24.72 -6.53
N ASP A 241 -10.30 -24.21 -7.78
CA ASP A 241 -10.99 -24.78 -8.94
C ASP A 241 -10.58 -26.23 -9.24
N ASN A 242 -9.32 -26.59 -9.04
CA ASN A 242 -8.80 -27.95 -9.18
C ASN A 242 -8.54 -28.57 -7.79
N ALA A 243 -9.55 -28.55 -6.92
CA ALA A 243 -9.43 -29.02 -5.55
C ALA A 243 -9.07 -30.51 -5.48
N LYS A 244 -8.16 -30.84 -4.54
CA LYS A 244 -7.79 -32.24 -4.24
C LYS A 244 -7.87 -32.51 -2.75
N GLY A 245 -8.48 -33.61 -2.37
CA GLY A 245 -8.53 -34.08 -0.99
C GLY A 245 -7.15 -34.48 -0.45
N SER A 246 -6.92 -34.27 0.84
CA SER A 246 -5.70 -34.72 1.51
C SER A 246 -5.63 -36.26 1.54
N ARG A 247 -4.45 -36.81 1.29
CA ARG A 247 -4.17 -38.26 1.46
C ARG A 247 -3.81 -38.62 2.89
N ILE A 248 -3.50 -37.64 3.72
CA ILE A 248 -3.07 -37.86 5.10
C ILE A 248 -3.98 -37.12 6.07
N ARG A 249 -4.13 -37.68 7.26
CA ARG A 249 -4.90 -37.10 8.35
C ARG A 249 -4.03 -37.07 9.61
N PHE A 250 -4.21 -36.04 10.40
CA PHE A 250 -3.57 -35.89 11.70
C PHE A 250 -4.66 -35.88 12.76
N SER A 251 -4.54 -36.77 13.75
CA SER A 251 -5.38 -36.73 14.94
C SER A 251 -4.80 -35.78 15.98
N ASP A 252 -5.65 -35.35 16.89
CA ASP A 252 -5.18 -34.59 18.05
C ASP A 252 -4.26 -35.45 18.90
N MET A 253 -3.23 -34.82 19.48
CA MET A 253 -2.30 -35.50 20.38
C MET A 253 -2.63 -35.13 21.81
N TYR A 254 -2.72 -36.17 22.64
CA TYR A 254 -3.02 -36.04 24.06
C TYR A 254 -1.85 -36.56 24.89
N VAL A 255 -1.70 -36.02 26.10
CA VAL A 255 -0.75 -36.58 27.05
C VAL A 255 -1.29 -37.93 27.52
N GLU A 256 -0.54 -38.99 27.25
CA GLU A 256 -0.97 -40.37 27.58
C GLU A 256 -1.09 -40.62 29.08
N LYS A 257 -0.13 -40.11 29.85
CA LYS A 257 -0.15 -40.17 31.31
C LYS A 257 0.29 -38.84 31.90
N LEU A 258 -0.55 -38.28 32.77
CA LEU A 258 -0.19 -37.11 33.56
C LEU A 258 0.53 -37.59 34.83
N ASP A 259 1.77 -37.19 35.00
CA ASP A 259 2.48 -37.38 36.25
C ASP A 259 2.00 -36.35 37.29
N SER A 260 1.36 -36.80 38.34
CA SER A 260 0.80 -35.92 39.38
C SER A 260 1.87 -35.08 40.10
N ASN A 261 3.13 -35.49 40.01
CA ASN A 261 4.27 -34.79 40.63
C ASN A 261 4.89 -33.73 39.71
N LYS A 262 4.47 -33.65 38.45
CA LYS A 262 4.97 -32.68 37.48
C LYS A 262 3.92 -31.64 37.15
N SER A 263 4.32 -30.38 37.14
CA SER A 263 3.51 -29.30 36.58
C SER A 263 3.77 -29.22 35.07
N TYR A 264 2.72 -29.45 34.28
CA TYR A 264 2.73 -29.30 32.82
C TYR A 264 2.28 -27.91 32.38
N TYR A 265 1.98 -27.07 33.35
CA TYR A 265 1.51 -25.70 33.11
C TYR A 265 2.45 -24.73 33.83
N VAL A 266 2.58 -23.54 33.24
CA VAL A 266 3.22 -22.43 33.93
C VAL A 266 2.37 -22.09 35.14
N LYS A 267 2.97 -22.01 36.33
CA LYS A 267 2.25 -21.76 37.58
C LYS A 267 1.69 -20.35 37.64
N ASP A 268 2.39 -19.41 37.03
CA ASP A 268 2.00 -18.00 37.00
C ASP A 268 1.35 -17.66 35.68
N PHE A 269 0.30 -16.84 35.72
CA PHE A 269 -0.29 -16.29 34.53
C PHE A 269 0.68 -15.30 33.89
N VAL A 270 1.04 -15.56 32.64
CA VAL A 270 1.82 -14.62 31.82
C VAL A 270 0.86 -13.88 30.92
N THR A 271 0.80 -12.56 31.09
CA THR A 271 0.08 -11.73 30.13
C THR A 271 0.90 -11.62 28.86
N ILE A 272 0.36 -12.12 27.76
CA ILE A 272 0.95 -11.97 26.43
C ILE A 272 0.27 -10.80 25.72
N ASP A 273 1.05 -10.08 24.91
CA ASP A 273 0.50 -9.01 24.08
C ASP A 273 -0.50 -9.56 23.07
N ASN A 274 -1.35 -8.66 22.55
CA ASN A 274 -2.33 -9.02 21.54
C ASN A 274 -1.65 -9.64 20.31
N LEU A 275 -1.97 -10.91 20.07
CA LEU A 275 -1.50 -11.61 18.89
C LEU A 275 -2.27 -11.14 17.66
N SER A 276 -1.57 -10.80 16.62
CA SER A 276 -2.14 -10.46 15.31
C SER A 276 -1.53 -11.36 14.24
N SER A 277 -2.27 -11.54 13.14
CA SER A 277 -1.73 -12.24 11.97
C SER A 277 -0.48 -11.53 11.44
N PRO A 278 0.54 -12.28 10.97
CA PRO A 278 1.64 -11.69 10.24
C PRO A 278 1.12 -10.85 9.07
N LYS A 279 1.63 -9.64 8.94
CA LYS A 279 1.26 -8.74 7.84
C LYS A 279 2.33 -8.77 6.76
N ILE A 280 1.91 -8.87 5.51
CA ILE A 280 2.79 -8.81 4.34
C ILE A 280 3.69 -7.58 4.36
N SER A 281 3.20 -6.47 4.91
CA SER A 281 3.99 -5.26 5.13
C SER A 281 5.20 -5.43 6.06
N ASN A 282 5.26 -6.52 6.81
CA ASN A 282 6.41 -6.84 7.67
C ASN A 282 7.40 -7.71 6.89
N VAL A 283 8.25 -7.06 6.13
CA VAL A 283 9.22 -7.69 5.22
C VAL A 283 10.19 -8.66 5.92
N ASP A 284 10.43 -8.49 7.23
CA ASP A 284 11.33 -9.34 8.01
C ASP A 284 10.91 -10.81 8.02
N PHE A 285 9.61 -11.08 7.88
CA PHE A 285 9.08 -12.44 7.83
C PHE A 285 9.18 -13.08 6.45
N TYR A 286 9.15 -12.27 5.38
CA TYR A 286 8.94 -12.78 4.04
C TYR A 286 10.16 -12.66 3.13
N LEU A 287 11.02 -11.66 3.38
CA LEU A 287 12.16 -11.37 2.51
C LEU A 287 13.48 -11.68 3.19
N VAL A 288 14.46 -12.08 2.39
CA VAL A 288 15.85 -12.14 2.81
C VAL A 288 16.36 -10.71 2.99
N LYS A 289 16.93 -10.41 4.16
CA LYS A 289 17.53 -9.10 4.40
C LYS A 289 18.76 -8.91 3.51
N PRO A 290 18.83 -7.85 2.68
CA PRO A 290 20.05 -7.53 1.95
C PRO A 290 21.21 -7.25 2.90
N LYS A 291 22.42 -7.65 2.51
CA LYS A 291 23.62 -7.44 3.32
C LYS A 291 23.81 -5.94 3.61
N ASN A 292 24.04 -5.59 4.87
CA ASN A 292 24.23 -4.22 5.35
C ASN A 292 23.03 -3.28 5.17
N ALA A 293 21.82 -3.79 4.88
CA ALA A 293 20.65 -2.94 4.77
C ALA A 293 20.23 -2.39 6.13
N ASP A 294 20.06 -1.07 6.21
CA ASP A 294 19.47 -0.37 7.36
C ASP A 294 17.94 -0.49 7.33
N PHE A 295 17.37 -0.50 6.13
CA PHE A 295 15.95 -0.63 5.86
C PHE A 295 15.76 -1.32 4.50
N TRP A 296 14.72 -2.17 4.35
CA TRP A 296 14.42 -2.82 3.06
C TRP A 296 12.91 -2.99 2.86
N THR A 297 12.55 -3.05 1.60
CA THR A 297 11.19 -3.29 1.11
C THR A 297 11.23 -4.42 0.09
N TYR A 298 10.13 -4.62 -0.63
CA TYR A 298 10.09 -5.55 -1.76
C TYR A 298 10.82 -5.04 -2.99
N ASP A 299 10.97 -3.72 -3.15
CA ASP A 299 11.49 -3.09 -4.37
C ASP A 299 12.87 -2.43 -4.18
N TYR A 300 13.22 -2.04 -2.96
CA TYR A 300 14.47 -1.33 -2.67
C TYR A 300 14.95 -1.54 -1.24
N TYR A 301 16.23 -1.27 -1.01
CA TYR A 301 16.80 -1.18 0.33
C TYR A 301 17.66 0.07 0.48
N ILE A 302 17.87 0.48 1.72
CA ILE A 302 18.72 1.61 2.10
C ILE A 302 19.95 1.05 2.81
N GLU A 303 21.13 1.43 2.34
CA GLU A 303 22.43 1.19 2.97
C GLU A 303 23.16 2.51 3.13
N ARG A 304 23.51 2.89 4.36
CA ARG A 304 24.22 4.14 4.67
C ARG A 304 23.61 5.38 3.99
N GLY A 305 22.30 5.46 4.00
CA GLY A 305 21.54 6.57 3.41
C GLY A 305 21.46 6.57 1.88
N LYS A 306 22.03 5.58 1.19
CA LYS A 306 21.88 5.35 -0.25
C LYS A 306 20.80 4.33 -0.51
N ILE A 307 20.04 4.53 -1.56
CA ILE A 307 18.96 3.65 -1.96
C ILE A 307 19.41 2.78 -3.12
N HIS A 308 19.14 1.49 -3.03
CA HIS A 308 19.47 0.48 -4.05
C HIS A 308 18.18 -0.23 -4.43
N LEU A 309 17.97 -0.47 -5.72
CA LEU A 309 16.90 -1.35 -6.18
C LEU A 309 17.15 -2.77 -5.64
N TYR A 310 16.08 -3.41 -5.26
CA TYR A 310 16.13 -4.74 -4.68
C TYR A 310 15.07 -5.63 -5.32
N ASP A 311 15.52 -6.67 -5.96
CA ASP A 311 14.65 -7.73 -6.41
C ASP A 311 14.51 -8.74 -5.27
N GLY A 312 13.48 -8.55 -4.46
CA GLY A 312 13.29 -9.29 -3.23
C GLY A 312 13.27 -10.80 -3.43
N SER A 313 14.11 -11.50 -2.69
CA SER A 313 14.07 -12.96 -2.61
C SER A 313 13.23 -13.38 -1.41
N LEU A 314 12.30 -14.31 -1.62
CA LEU A 314 11.48 -14.84 -0.54
C LEU A 314 12.35 -15.64 0.44
N ARG A 315 12.10 -15.43 1.73
CA ARG A 315 12.85 -16.09 2.79
C ARG A 315 12.45 -17.56 2.90
N GLY A 316 13.45 -18.44 2.99
CA GLY A 316 13.22 -19.87 3.20
C GLY A 316 12.97 -20.67 1.93
N ARG A 317 13.23 -20.09 0.78
CA ARG A 317 13.09 -20.75 -0.53
C ARG A 317 14.28 -20.43 -1.44
#